data_af912aedbba6e27347840608696ee6ef
#
_entry.id   af912aedbba6e27347840608696ee6ef
#
_cell.length_a   1.000
_cell.length_b   1.000
_cell.length_c   1.000
_cell.angle_alpha   90.00
_cell.angle_beta   90.00
_cell.angle_gamma   90.00
#
_symmetry.space_group_name_H-M   'P 1'
#
loop_
_entity.id
_entity.type
_entity.pdbx_description
1 polymer ?
#
loop_
_entity_poly.entity_id
_entity_poly.type
_entity_poly.pdbx_seq_one_letter_code
_entity_poly.pdbx_strand_id
1 'polypeptide(L)'
;MIPIEVNSQWNIITRTILPVISQPPLTQTGGERINGIGDLQFSAFLSPATPGSGGLIWGAGAIAQAPTDSNDALGNPRWGVGPTVVVLHLEHDDPWVYGVLVNQIWSVGNATKGSRQQGDYSQALVQPFVNYNLPGGSGMYLTSSPIITADWKADSGQKYTVPVGEGIGHIFHLGKLPVNTQLAAYYNAVKPDFGPNWQIRFQVQLMFPK
;
A
#
# COMPACT_ATOMS: atom_id res chain seq x y z
N MET A 1 -4.18 -11.05 2.82
CA MET A 1 -5.55 -10.68 2.36
C MET A 1 -6.48 -11.81 2.69
N ILE A 2 -7.69 -11.51 3.15
CA ILE A 2 -8.67 -12.53 3.55
C ILE A 2 -9.96 -12.27 2.76
N PRO A 3 -10.38 -13.18 1.88
CA PRO A 3 -11.68 -13.12 1.22
C PRO A 3 -12.76 -13.69 2.17
N ILE A 4 -13.88 -12.98 2.27
CA ILE A 4 -15.05 -13.36 3.05
C ILE A 4 -16.22 -13.38 2.07
N GLU A 5 -16.87 -14.53 1.90
CA GLU A 5 -18.06 -14.64 1.07
C GLU A 5 -19.24 -14.00 1.78
N VAL A 6 -19.90 -13.05 1.10
CA VAL A 6 -21.14 -12.42 1.59
C VAL A 6 -22.34 -13.17 1.04
N ASN A 7 -22.31 -13.47 -0.26
CA ASN A 7 -23.29 -14.29 -0.97
C ASN A 7 -22.69 -14.77 -2.31
N SER A 8 -23.47 -15.43 -3.14
CA SER A 8 -23.02 -15.97 -4.43
C SER A 8 -22.54 -14.91 -5.43
N GLN A 9 -22.85 -13.64 -5.23
CA GLN A 9 -22.51 -12.55 -6.14
C GLN A 9 -21.42 -11.63 -5.60
N TRP A 10 -21.20 -11.57 -4.28
CA TRP A 10 -20.34 -10.60 -3.64
C TRP A 10 -19.43 -11.21 -2.58
N ASN A 11 -18.19 -10.75 -2.58
CA ASN A 11 -17.18 -11.02 -1.56
C ASN A 11 -16.76 -9.72 -0.87
N ILE A 12 -16.36 -9.82 0.40
CA ILE A 12 -15.57 -8.80 1.06
C ILE A 12 -14.12 -9.28 1.08
N ILE A 13 -13.22 -8.45 0.56
CA ILE A 13 -11.78 -8.72 0.59
C ILE A 13 -11.14 -7.76 1.59
N THR A 14 -10.50 -8.30 2.62
CA THR A 14 -9.82 -7.50 3.62
C THR A 14 -8.32 -7.50 3.42
N ARG A 15 -7.69 -6.35 3.71
CA ARG A 15 -6.24 -6.16 3.64
C ARG A 15 -5.76 -5.41 4.87
N THR A 16 -4.78 -5.97 5.57
CA THR A 16 -4.10 -5.32 6.69
C THR A 16 -2.65 -5.09 6.32
N ILE A 17 -2.13 -3.88 6.57
CA ILE A 17 -0.75 -3.50 6.32
C ILE A 17 -0.15 -2.96 7.61
N LEU A 18 0.98 -3.52 8.01
CA LEU A 18 1.83 -2.99 9.08
C LEU A 18 3.18 -2.60 8.47
N PRO A 19 3.47 -1.30 8.31
CA PRO A 19 4.75 -0.85 7.78
C PRO A 19 5.84 -0.95 8.85
N VAL A 20 7.00 -1.48 8.47
CA VAL A 20 8.25 -1.33 9.23
C VAL A 20 9.15 -0.41 8.42
N ILE A 21 9.55 0.70 9.02
CA ILE A 21 10.14 1.83 8.31
C ILE A 21 11.54 2.12 8.84
N SER A 22 12.46 2.40 7.93
CA SER A 22 13.77 2.97 8.21
C SER A 22 14.00 4.14 7.26
N GLN A 23 13.96 5.36 7.78
CA GLN A 23 14.07 6.57 6.96
C GLN A 23 15.04 7.59 7.53
N PRO A 24 15.63 8.48 6.68
CA PRO A 24 16.36 9.64 7.19
C PRO A 24 15.41 10.61 7.88
N PRO A 25 15.94 11.55 8.70
CA PRO A 25 15.12 12.65 9.21
C PRO A 25 14.52 13.46 8.05
N LEU A 26 13.23 13.80 8.16
CA LEU A 26 12.50 14.52 7.09
C LEU A 26 12.48 16.04 7.29
N THR A 27 13.17 16.55 8.32
CA THR A 27 13.20 17.98 8.69
C THR A 27 14.56 18.63 8.50
N GLN A 28 15.60 17.86 8.23
CA GLN A 28 16.98 18.34 8.07
C GLN A 28 17.83 17.39 7.25
N THR A 29 18.89 17.91 6.67
CA THR A 29 19.90 17.08 5.98
C THR A 29 20.87 16.48 7.00
N GLY A 30 21.08 15.18 6.94
CA GLY A 30 21.93 14.45 7.88
C GLY A 30 21.23 14.09 9.18
N GLY A 31 21.90 13.35 10.04
CA GLY A 31 21.36 12.84 11.30
C GLY A 31 21.10 11.33 11.26
N GLU A 32 20.73 10.79 12.42
CA GLU A 32 20.48 9.36 12.57
C GLU A 32 19.18 8.95 11.87
N ARG A 33 19.17 7.73 11.31
CA ARG A 33 17.97 7.16 10.73
C ARG A 33 16.94 6.85 11.80
N ILE A 34 15.68 7.15 11.49
CA ILE A 34 14.54 6.81 12.33
C ILE A 34 14.03 5.44 11.91
N ASN A 35 14.01 4.51 12.86
CA ASN A 35 13.57 3.14 12.64
C ASN A 35 12.38 2.82 13.52
N GLY A 36 11.41 2.08 12.98
CA GLY A 36 10.27 1.67 13.77
C GLY A 36 9.10 1.16 12.95
N ILE A 37 7.96 1.07 13.62
CA ILE A 37 6.69 0.66 13.03
C ILE A 37 5.91 1.92 12.68
N GLY A 38 5.29 1.93 11.50
CA GLY A 38 4.35 2.97 11.08
C GLY A 38 2.91 2.66 11.50
N ASP A 39 1.99 3.43 10.97
CA ASP A 39 0.57 3.28 11.25
C ASP A 39 -0.02 2.04 10.59
N LEU A 40 -0.78 1.27 11.36
CA LEU A 40 -1.53 0.12 10.87
C LEU A 40 -2.65 0.59 9.95
N GLN A 41 -2.74 0.01 8.77
CA GLN A 41 -3.82 0.26 7.83
C GLN A 41 -4.67 -0.99 7.64
N PHE A 42 -5.98 -0.81 7.66
CA PHE A 42 -6.96 -1.84 7.38
C PHE A 42 -7.90 -1.37 6.28
N SER A 43 -8.08 -2.18 5.24
CA SER A 43 -9.02 -1.93 4.15
C SER A 43 -9.98 -3.09 3.98
N ALA A 44 -11.22 -2.77 3.66
CA ALA A 44 -12.24 -3.73 3.28
C ALA A 44 -12.88 -3.31 1.96
N PHE A 45 -12.90 -4.22 0.98
CA PHE A 45 -13.42 -4.00 -0.37
C PHE A 45 -14.60 -4.92 -0.62
N LEU A 46 -15.72 -4.38 -1.03
CA LEU A 46 -16.79 -5.14 -1.65
C LEU A 46 -16.41 -5.36 -3.12
N SER A 47 -16.38 -6.62 -3.55
CA SER A 47 -15.97 -7.03 -4.90
C SER A 47 -16.93 -8.09 -5.43
N PRO A 48 -17.24 -8.11 -6.74
CA PRO A 48 -17.96 -9.21 -7.36
C PRO A 48 -17.29 -10.57 -7.08
N ALA A 49 -18.08 -11.61 -6.86
CA ALA A 49 -17.58 -12.95 -6.59
C ALA A 49 -16.91 -13.59 -7.81
N THR A 50 -17.31 -13.16 -9.02
CA THR A 50 -16.75 -13.61 -10.30
C THR A 50 -16.11 -12.44 -11.04
N PRO A 51 -14.94 -12.65 -11.67
CA PRO A 51 -14.37 -11.63 -12.55
C PRO A 51 -15.33 -11.24 -13.68
N GLY A 52 -15.24 -10.01 -14.12
CA GLY A 52 -15.92 -9.54 -15.33
C GLY A 52 -15.28 -10.10 -16.61
N SER A 53 -15.83 -9.73 -17.75
CA SER A 53 -15.28 -10.11 -19.06
C SER A 53 -13.81 -9.66 -19.19
N GLY A 54 -12.96 -10.50 -19.79
CA GLY A 54 -11.54 -10.24 -19.97
C GLY A 54 -10.78 -10.12 -18.65
N GLY A 55 -11.12 -10.91 -17.63
CA GLY A 55 -10.37 -10.97 -16.38
C GLY A 55 -10.43 -9.70 -15.52
N LEU A 56 -11.42 -8.81 -15.74
CA LEU A 56 -11.57 -7.58 -14.96
C LEU A 56 -12.05 -7.87 -13.54
N ILE A 57 -11.28 -7.47 -12.55
CA ILE A 57 -11.64 -7.53 -11.13
C ILE A 57 -11.64 -6.11 -10.57
N TRP A 58 -12.65 -5.78 -9.78
CA TRP A 58 -12.69 -4.50 -9.09
C TRP A 58 -13.26 -4.65 -7.68
N GLY A 59 -12.94 -3.70 -6.84
CA GLY A 59 -13.49 -3.61 -5.50
C GLY A 59 -13.50 -2.17 -5.01
N ALA A 60 -14.56 -1.82 -4.30
CA ALA A 60 -14.68 -0.51 -3.67
C ALA A 60 -15.03 -0.69 -2.19
N GLY A 61 -14.56 0.22 -1.35
CA GLY A 61 -14.79 0.10 0.07
C GLY A 61 -14.17 1.20 0.90
N ALA A 62 -13.79 0.86 2.12
CA ALA A 62 -13.24 1.80 3.07
C ALA A 62 -11.83 1.37 3.54
N ILE A 63 -11.03 2.38 3.89
CA ILE A 63 -9.74 2.22 4.56
C ILE A 63 -9.78 2.95 5.90
N ALA A 64 -9.19 2.34 6.92
CA ALA A 64 -8.93 2.94 8.22
C ALA A 64 -7.43 2.87 8.52
N GLN A 65 -6.90 3.91 9.14
CA GLN A 65 -5.53 4.00 9.63
C GLN A 65 -5.55 4.25 11.12
N ALA A 66 -4.84 3.41 11.88
CA ALA A 66 -4.74 3.53 13.32
C ALA A 66 -3.39 4.14 13.70
N PRO A 67 -3.34 5.05 14.69
CA PRO A 67 -2.11 5.68 15.16
C PRO A 67 -1.29 4.69 16.01
N THR A 68 -0.62 3.75 15.35
CA THR A 68 0.16 2.68 15.98
C THR A 68 1.66 2.86 15.84
N ASP A 69 2.09 3.93 15.20
CA ASP A 69 3.49 4.27 15.00
C ASP A 69 4.31 4.19 16.30
N SER A 70 5.55 3.72 16.20
CA SER A 70 6.48 3.65 17.33
C SER A 70 7.30 4.92 17.52
N ASN A 71 7.30 5.82 16.54
CA ASN A 71 7.97 7.10 16.56
C ASN A 71 7.14 8.10 15.76
N ASP A 72 6.97 9.26 16.31
CA ASP A 72 6.16 10.33 15.74
C ASP A 72 6.52 10.73 14.29
N ALA A 73 7.73 10.47 13.81
CA ALA A 73 8.11 10.74 12.43
C ALA A 73 7.68 9.64 11.45
N LEU A 74 7.12 8.52 11.96
CA LEU A 74 6.76 7.33 11.16
C LEU A 74 5.25 7.16 10.97
N GLY A 75 4.44 8.03 11.57
CA GLY A 75 2.99 7.95 11.51
C GLY A 75 2.28 9.25 11.83
N ASN A 76 0.98 9.15 12.07
CA ASN A 76 0.10 10.27 12.38
C ASN A 76 -0.56 10.06 13.76
N PRO A 77 -0.73 11.11 14.59
CA PRO A 77 -1.26 10.97 15.95
C PRO A 77 -2.79 10.76 15.99
N ARG A 78 -3.47 10.75 14.85
CA ARG A 78 -4.93 10.66 14.74
C ARG A 78 -5.35 9.43 13.94
N TRP A 79 -6.51 8.92 14.23
CA TRP A 79 -7.18 7.98 13.35
C TRP A 79 -7.45 8.60 11.98
N GLY A 80 -7.39 7.78 10.95
CA GLY A 80 -7.76 8.16 9.59
C GLY A 80 -8.76 7.22 9.01
N VAL A 81 -9.69 7.73 8.21
CA VAL A 81 -10.67 6.94 7.46
C VAL A 81 -10.88 7.53 6.08
N GLY A 82 -11.30 6.71 5.15
CA GLY A 82 -11.65 7.17 3.82
C GLY A 82 -12.05 6.08 2.85
N PRO A 83 -12.40 6.44 1.61
CA PRO A 83 -12.71 5.49 0.56
C PRO A 83 -11.45 4.86 -0.02
N THR A 84 -11.61 3.66 -0.53
CA THR A 84 -10.58 2.94 -1.29
C THR A 84 -11.22 2.19 -2.46
N VAL A 85 -10.53 2.16 -3.60
CA VAL A 85 -10.96 1.47 -4.81
C VAL A 85 -9.78 0.74 -5.41
N VAL A 86 -10.01 -0.44 -5.91
CA VAL A 86 -9.04 -1.20 -6.70
C VAL A 86 -9.68 -1.68 -7.98
N VAL A 87 -8.95 -1.61 -9.08
CA VAL A 87 -9.32 -2.20 -10.37
C VAL A 87 -8.09 -2.90 -10.91
N LEU A 88 -8.26 -4.13 -11.37
CA LEU A 88 -7.16 -4.89 -11.93
C LEU A 88 -7.63 -5.87 -13.02
N HIS A 89 -6.70 -6.21 -13.88
CA HIS A 89 -6.82 -7.30 -14.85
C HIS A 89 -6.04 -8.51 -14.35
N LEU A 90 -6.71 -9.66 -14.35
CA LEU A 90 -6.13 -10.96 -14.03
C LEU A 90 -6.86 -12.03 -14.84
N GLU A 91 -6.17 -12.62 -15.82
CA GLU A 91 -6.69 -13.69 -16.66
C GLU A 91 -5.81 -14.95 -16.54
N HIS A 92 -6.40 -16.13 -16.69
CA HIS A 92 -5.72 -17.39 -16.34
C HIS A 92 -4.47 -17.67 -17.21
N ASP A 93 -4.56 -17.38 -18.50
CA ASP A 93 -3.48 -17.65 -19.45
C ASP A 93 -2.65 -16.41 -19.83
N ASP A 94 -2.93 -15.26 -19.21
CA ASP A 94 -2.18 -14.04 -19.42
C ASP A 94 -1.05 -13.94 -18.38
N PRO A 95 0.23 -13.82 -18.80
CA PRO A 95 1.31 -13.59 -17.85
C PRO A 95 1.25 -12.21 -17.17
N TRP A 96 0.46 -11.27 -17.69
CA TRP A 96 0.35 -9.92 -17.17
C TRP A 96 -0.76 -9.79 -16.12
N VAL A 97 -0.42 -9.18 -15.00
CA VAL A 97 -1.38 -8.73 -13.99
C VAL A 97 -1.14 -7.25 -13.76
N TYR A 98 -2.11 -6.43 -14.06
CA TYR A 98 -1.96 -4.98 -13.91
C TYR A 98 -3.23 -4.33 -13.38
N GLY A 99 -3.04 -3.18 -12.76
CA GLY A 99 -4.17 -2.47 -12.18
C GLY A 99 -3.76 -1.22 -11.42
N VAL A 100 -4.70 -0.69 -10.69
CA VAL A 100 -4.51 0.48 -9.83
C VAL A 100 -5.33 0.36 -8.55
N LEU A 101 -4.71 0.73 -7.45
CA LEU A 101 -5.37 0.96 -6.18
C LEU A 101 -5.30 2.44 -5.85
N VAL A 102 -6.44 3.00 -5.46
CA VAL A 102 -6.54 4.42 -5.07
C VAL A 102 -7.23 4.49 -3.72
N ASN A 103 -6.73 5.32 -2.84
CA ASN A 103 -7.45 5.69 -1.62
C ASN A 103 -7.22 7.17 -1.26
N GLN A 104 -8.13 7.67 -0.45
CA GLN A 104 -8.03 8.96 0.21
C GLN A 104 -8.31 8.74 1.70
N ILE A 105 -7.47 9.31 2.56
CA ILE A 105 -7.62 9.20 4.01
C ILE A 105 -7.69 10.61 4.59
N TRP A 106 -8.67 10.85 5.43
CA TRP A 106 -8.78 12.05 6.24
C TRP A 106 -8.65 11.71 7.72
N SER A 107 -7.96 12.57 8.47
CA SER A 107 -7.92 12.44 9.93
C SER A 107 -9.30 12.61 10.55
N VAL A 108 -9.59 11.82 11.58
CA VAL A 108 -10.83 11.89 12.34
C VAL A 108 -10.53 11.85 13.84
N GLY A 109 -11.39 12.47 14.62
CA GLY A 109 -11.25 12.52 16.09
C GLY A 109 -10.08 13.39 16.56
N ASN A 110 -9.78 13.27 17.85
CA ASN A 110 -8.68 13.97 18.49
C ASN A 110 -7.37 13.17 18.40
N ALA A 111 -6.24 13.83 18.54
CA ALA A 111 -4.95 13.15 18.65
C ALA A 111 -4.94 12.20 19.85
N THR A 112 -4.56 10.95 19.64
CA THR A 112 -4.53 9.91 20.67
C THR A 112 -3.13 9.66 21.22
N LYS A 113 -2.10 10.19 20.56
CA LYS A 113 -0.69 10.02 20.93
C LYS A 113 0.09 11.34 20.90
N GLY A 114 1.03 11.45 21.85
CA GLY A 114 2.10 12.44 21.86
C GLY A 114 1.70 13.85 22.26
N SER A 115 2.72 14.68 22.48
CA SER A 115 2.59 16.14 22.73
C SER A 115 2.39 16.92 21.43
N ARG A 116 2.24 16.26 20.30
CA ARG A 116 2.06 16.93 19.02
C ARG A 116 0.64 17.45 18.90
N GLN A 117 0.52 18.76 18.83
CA GLN A 117 -0.55 19.44 18.12
C GLN A 117 -0.33 19.27 16.61
N GLN A 118 -0.22 18.06 16.13
CA GLN A 118 -0.26 17.84 14.69
C GLN A 118 -1.70 18.07 14.24
N GLY A 119 -1.87 19.00 13.31
CA GLY A 119 -3.15 19.33 12.72
C GLY A 119 -3.81 18.14 12.02
N ASP A 120 -4.94 18.40 11.42
CA ASP A 120 -5.61 17.42 10.56
C ASP A 120 -4.69 17.05 9.40
N TYR A 121 -4.74 15.79 9.00
CA TYR A 121 -4.08 15.35 7.76
C TYR A 121 -5.11 14.91 6.71
N SER A 122 -4.70 15.01 5.47
CA SER A 122 -5.49 14.59 4.32
C SER A 122 -4.53 14.05 3.27
N GLN A 123 -4.56 12.72 3.05
CA GLN A 123 -3.58 12.04 2.22
C GLN A 123 -4.27 11.19 1.16
N ALA A 124 -3.82 11.32 -0.08
CA ALA A 124 -4.19 10.44 -1.17
C ALA A 124 -3.05 9.48 -1.50
N LEU A 125 -3.43 8.30 -1.94
CA LEU A 125 -2.53 7.28 -2.45
C LEU A 125 -3.05 6.77 -3.79
N VAL A 126 -2.17 6.72 -4.78
CA VAL A 126 -2.41 6.05 -6.06
C VAL A 126 -1.27 5.04 -6.26
N GLN A 127 -1.63 3.78 -6.34
CA GLN A 127 -0.68 2.69 -6.56
C GLN A 127 -1.03 1.96 -7.85
N PRO A 128 -0.52 2.40 -9.01
CA PRO A 128 -0.53 1.57 -10.20
C PRO A 128 0.40 0.38 -9.98
N PHE A 129 0.07 -0.76 -10.55
CA PHE A 129 0.94 -1.93 -10.51
C PHE A 129 0.87 -2.71 -11.81
N VAL A 130 2.02 -3.23 -12.22
CA VAL A 130 2.16 -4.12 -13.35
C VAL A 130 3.08 -5.26 -12.92
N ASN A 131 2.62 -6.49 -13.08
CA ASN A 131 3.40 -7.69 -12.81
C ASN A 131 3.45 -8.53 -14.08
N TYR A 132 4.61 -9.11 -14.35
CA TYR A 132 4.82 -10.07 -15.42
C TYR A 132 5.27 -11.41 -14.82
N ASN A 133 4.40 -12.41 -14.90
CA ASN A 133 4.68 -13.74 -14.39
C ASN A 133 5.68 -14.44 -15.31
N LEU A 134 6.81 -14.86 -14.74
CA LEU A 134 7.85 -15.54 -15.50
C LEU A 134 7.41 -16.96 -15.92
N PRO A 135 7.73 -17.39 -17.13
CA PRO A 135 7.38 -18.72 -17.58
C PRO A 135 8.06 -19.81 -16.75
N GLY A 136 7.51 -21.03 -16.78
CA GLY A 136 8.08 -22.19 -16.10
C GLY A 136 7.47 -22.52 -14.73
N GLY A 137 6.40 -21.81 -14.33
CA GLY A 137 5.63 -22.16 -13.12
C GLY A 137 6.38 -21.99 -11.80
N SER A 138 7.49 -21.24 -11.80
CA SER A 138 8.32 -21.00 -10.60
C SER A 138 7.65 -20.11 -9.55
N GLY A 139 6.53 -19.45 -9.89
CA GLY A 139 5.90 -18.43 -9.04
C GLY A 139 6.65 -17.10 -8.99
N MET A 140 7.72 -16.95 -9.75
CA MET A 140 8.47 -15.70 -9.85
C MET A 140 7.83 -14.73 -10.84
N TYR A 141 7.92 -13.42 -10.55
CA TYR A 141 7.42 -12.37 -11.43
C TYR A 141 8.26 -11.09 -11.31
N LEU A 142 8.30 -10.32 -12.38
CA LEU A 142 8.78 -8.95 -12.38
C LEU A 142 7.64 -8.02 -11.98
N THR A 143 7.94 -6.94 -11.29
CA THR A 143 6.92 -6.03 -10.78
C THR A 143 7.34 -4.58 -10.85
N SER A 144 6.41 -3.70 -11.18
CA SER A 144 6.49 -2.27 -10.87
C SER A 144 5.19 -1.89 -10.16
N SER A 145 5.31 -1.43 -8.92
CA SER A 145 4.14 -1.02 -8.12
C SER A 145 4.47 0.18 -7.24
N PRO A 146 4.79 1.34 -7.85
CA PRO A 146 5.11 2.56 -7.13
C PRO A 146 3.91 3.03 -6.29
N ILE A 147 4.20 3.57 -5.10
CA ILE A 147 3.19 4.18 -4.24
C ILE A 147 3.32 5.69 -4.36
N ILE A 148 2.49 6.27 -5.21
CA ILE A 148 2.39 7.72 -5.38
C ILE A 148 1.53 8.25 -4.25
N THR A 149 2.03 9.25 -3.52
CA THR A 149 1.29 9.88 -2.42
C THR A 149 1.15 11.36 -2.61
N ALA A 150 0.05 11.91 -2.10
CA ALA A 150 -0.18 13.34 -1.99
C ALA A 150 -0.64 13.69 -0.58
N ASP A 151 0.05 14.62 0.07
CA ASP A 151 -0.39 15.25 1.32
C ASP A 151 -1.02 16.61 0.99
N TRP A 152 -2.34 16.69 1.07
CA TRP A 152 -3.08 17.90 0.71
C TRP A 152 -2.87 19.05 1.69
N LYS A 153 -2.41 18.76 2.92
CA LYS A 153 -2.15 19.74 3.96
C LYS A 153 -0.72 20.27 3.96
N ALA A 154 0.18 19.62 3.24
CA ALA A 154 1.55 20.09 3.08
C ALA A 154 1.64 21.38 2.27
N ASP A 155 2.73 22.14 2.47
CA ASP A 155 3.02 23.37 1.75
C ASP A 155 3.16 23.13 0.24
N SER A 156 3.05 24.23 -0.53
CA SER A 156 3.25 24.17 -1.97
C SER A 156 4.66 23.63 -2.29
N GLY A 157 4.72 22.64 -3.19
CA GLY A 157 5.97 21.95 -3.54
C GLY A 157 6.35 20.78 -2.65
N GLN A 158 5.71 20.61 -1.48
CA GLN A 158 6.00 19.53 -0.53
C GLN A 158 4.94 18.41 -0.52
N LYS A 159 3.94 18.49 -1.42
CA LYS A 159 2.74 17.64 -1.36
C LYS A 159 2.96 16.25 -1.90
N TYR A 160 3.79 16.07 -2.90
CA TYR A 160 3.83 14.85 -3.70
C TYR A 160 5.09 14.04 -3.48
N THR A 161 4.91 12.72 -3.41
CA THR A 161 6.01 11.76 -3.60
C THR A 161 5.65 10.86 -4.76
N VAL A 162 6.49 10.85 -5.81
CA VAL A 162 6.30 10.06 -7.03
C VAL A 162 7.52 9.16 -7.22
N PRO A 163 7.46 7.92 -6.73
CA PRO A 163 8.51 6.93 -6.95
C PRO A 163 8.39 6.31 -8.35
N VAL A 164 9.54 5.97 -8.95
CA VAL A 164 9.65 5.22 -10.20
C VAL A 164 10.66 4.11 -9.99
N GLY A 165 10.31 2.89 -10.35
CA GLY A 165 11.19 1.75 -10.16
C GLY A 165 10.50 0.42 -10.35
N GLU A 166 11.22 -0.64 -10.06
CA GLU A 166 10.79 -2.00 -10.30
C GLU A 166 11.36 -2.97 -9.26
N GLY A 167 10.95 -4.20 -9.34
CA GLY A 167 11.38 -5.24 -8.43
C GLY A 167 11.07 -6.64 -8.94
N ILE A 168 11.28 -7.58 -8.06
CA ILE A 168 11.05 -9.00 -8.28
C ILE A 168 10.17 -9.53 -7.15
N GLY A 169 9.27 -10.42 -7.48
CA GLY A 169 8.44 -11.10 -6.50
C GLY A 169 8.44 -12.61 -6.70
N HIS A 170 8.03 -13.30 -5.66
CA HIS A 170 7.91 -14.75 -5.66
C HIS A 170 6.69 -15.17 -4.83
N ILE A 171 5.80 -15.93 -5.46
CA ILE A 171 4.66 -16.57 -4.79
C ILE A 171 5.02 -18.04 -4.58
N PHE A 172 5.02 -18.45 -3.34
CA PHE A 172 5.26 -19.83 -2.93
C PHE A 172 4.26 -20.26 -1.86
N HIS A 173 4.24 -21.54 -1.51
CA HIS A 173 3.31 -22.08 -0.53
C HIS A 173 4.03 -22.56 0.74
N LEU A 174 3.55 -22.12 1.90
CA LEU A 174 3.87 -22.69 3.19
C LEU A 174 2.73 -23.64 3.60
N GLY A 175 2.85 -24.91 3.26
CA GLY A 175 1.75 -25.85 3.33
C GLY A 175 0.61 -25.44 2.40
N LYS A 176 -0.55 -25.11 2.97
CA LYS A 176 -1.72 -24.64 2.19
C LYS A 176 -1.80 -23.12 2.05
N LEU A 177 -0.91 -22.38 2.70
CA LEU A 177 -0.94 -20.93 2.72
C LEU A 177 -0.05 -20.37 1.61
N PRO A 178 -0.60 -19.69 0.59
CA PRO A 178 0.20 -18.94 -0.36
C PRO A 178 0.83 -17.73 0.30
N VAL A 179 2.11 -17.54 0.05
CA VAL A 179 2.90 -16.40 0.55
C VAL A 179 3.51 -15.67 -0.64
N ASN A 180 3.26 -14.39 -0.73
CA ASN A 180 3.88 -13.52 -1.71
C ASN A 180 4.98 -12.70 -1.04
N THR A 181 6.20 -12.81 -1.56
CA THR A 181 7.33 -11.96 -1.17
C THR A 181 7.73 -11.08 -2.35
N GLN A 182 8.10 -9.84 -2.07
CA GLN A 182 8.50 -8.87 -3.09
C GLN A 182 9.65 -8.02 -2.59
N LEU A 183 10.66 -7.81 -3.44
CA LEU A 183 11.74 -6.86 -3.21
C LEU A 183 11.78 -5.89 -4.40
N ALA A 184 11.72 -4.61 -4.12
CA ALA A 184 11.69 -3.56 -5.14
C ALA A 184 12.50 -2.34 -4.71
N ALA A 185 13.05 -1.63 -5.70
CA ALA A 185 13.76 -0.37 -5.50
C ALA A 185 13.12 0.73 -6.35
N TYR A 186 12.95 1.89 -5.75
CA TYR A 186 12.32 3.05 -6.40
C TYR A 186 13.16 4.30 -6.18
N TYR A 187 13.28 5.10 -7.23
CA TYR A 187 13.79 6.46 -7.17
C TYR A 187 12.62 7.44 -7.05
N ASN A 188 12.65 8.33 -6.07
CA ASN A 188 11.63 9.37 -5.89
C ASN A 188 11.89 10.52 -6.86
N ALA A 189 11.25 10.46 -8.05
CA ALA A 189 11.38 11.48 -9.08
C ALA A 189 10.79 12.83 -8.62
N VAL A 190 9.75 12.80 -7.80
CA VAL A 190 9.19 13.95 -7.09
C VAL A 190 9.14 13.58 -5.60
N LYS A 191 9.56 14.49 -4.75
CA LYS A 191 9.57 14.29 -3.29
C LYS A 191 9.60 15.64 -2.58
N PRO A 192 9.21 15.70 -1.29
CA PRO A 192 9.49 16.84 -0.42
C PRO A 192 11.01 17.09 -0.27
N ASP A 193 11.40 18.31 0.10
CA ASP A 193 12.81 18.75 0.12
C ASP A 193 13.74 17.82 0.90
N PHE A 194 13.33 17.33 2.05
CA PHE A 194 14.12 16.42 2.88
C PHE A 194 13.75 14.94 2.70
N GLY A 195 12.83 14.64 1.78
CA GLY A 195 12.45 13.27 1.47
C GLY A 195 13.60 12.46 0.88
N PRO A 196 13.63 11.14 1.09
CA PRO A 196 14.69 10.27 0.58
C PRO A 196 14.68 10.25 -0.95
N ASN A 197 15.87 10.13 -1.57
CA ASN A 197 15.98 9.98 -3.02
C ASN A 197 15.58 8.58 -3.50
N TRP A 198 15.81 7.56 -2.64
CA TRP A 198 15.58 6.16 -2.95
C TRP A 198 14.74 5.49 -1.87
N GLN A 199 13.93 4.53 -2.30
CA GLN A 199 13.18 3.63 -1.44
C GLN A 199 13.52 2.19 -1.82
N ILE A 200 13.84 1.36 -0.83
CA ILE A 200 13.87 -0.09 -0.99
C ILE A 200 12.69 -0.63 -0.22
N ARG A 201 11.85 -1.42 -0.88
CA ARG A 201 10.67 -2.02 -0.28
C ARG A 201 10.77 -3.54 -0.32
N PHE A 202 10.78 -4.14 0.86
CA PHE A 202 10.56 -5.56 1.02
C PHE A 202 9.16 -5.78 1.58
N GLN A 203 8.40 -6.66 0.95
CA GLN A 203 7.02 -6.97 1.35
C GLN A 203 6.86 -8.48 1.51
N VAL A 204 6.18 -8.88 2.57
CA VAL A 204 5.68 -10.25 2.76
C VAL A 204 4.17 -10.16 2.90
N GLN A 205 3.45 -10.92 2.09
CA GLN A 205 1.99 -10.94 2.10
C GLN A 205 1.48 -12.36 2.24
N LEU A 206 0.73 -12.60 3.31
CA LEU A 206 0.01 -13.85 3.52
C LEU A 206 -1.34 -13.75 2.78
N MET A 207 -1.60 -14.71 1.90
CA MET A 207 -2.82 -14.76 1.11
C MET A 207 -3.64 -15.95 1.62
N PHE A 208 -4.73 -15.66 2.33
CA PHE A 208 -5.58 -16.73 2.85
C PHE A 208 -6.56 -17.16 1.74
N PRO A 209 -6.52 -18.44 1.31
CA PRO A 209 -7.50 -18.97 0.36
C PRO A 209 -8.88 -19.03 1.02
N LYS A 210 -9.92 -19.15 0.18
CA LYS A 210 -11.28 -19.45 0.65
C LYS A 210 -11.35 -20.85 1.24
#